data_e2f50e6ecff38470091191d380db943b
#
_entry.id   e2f50e6ecff38470091191d380db943b
#
_cell.length_a   1.000
_cell.length_b   1.000
_cell.length_c   1.000
_cell.angle_alpha   90.00
_cell.angle_beta   90.00
_cell.angle_gamma   90.00
#
_symmetry.space_group_name_H-M   'P 1'
#
loop_
_entity.id
_entity.type
_entity.pdbx_description
1 polymer ?
#
loop_
_entity_poly.entity_id
_entity_poly.type
_entity_poly.pdbx_seq_one_letter_code
_entity_poly.pdbx_strand_id
1 'polypeptide(L)'
;MMLLSGCGLMKLFTSGSGDVCKAQLETKEGSTYTGYLRMPMSGDKELKLFDDLALNHPAGTFKSEDLKGIELSNPKQPDSSYRFEYKKFSSFMRSNAAWMTLVDRGPELTAYLLASSYKIDEKGDIFFIGNEQRIIRGGGSMAVVKPSFPLFLEKRGGPLRKVALVHGINYEGSQFRGGVVRFLADDPDLCSYVRVLKWEFEDIDKVVKYYDPHRKGELVIRDDRGQVLALPPHKMVTDALSGELIYTADVAKNLTPHFGMASYLGLRSSLGTYFTYGGSVGFNQPCLVDDTALITEDPSFLMKDRKEVEVPQEFIKRVTLFSFNAYAGLQVPLDLKSVYVIPSLSGCVTGDLHSDYSLISVGPLVRCDFGIPLKYGSMLFLGAGYKYGFPIKDADEMAADNYKNVTPYGQSHTVFLTIGYMY
;
A
#
# COMPACT_ATOMS: atom_id res chain seq x y z
N MET A 1 7.16 -2.38 45.89
CA MET A 1 6.66 -1.01 45.71
C MET A 1 7.84 -0.15 45.28
N MET A 2 8.08 -0.08 43.97
CA MET A 2 9.11 0.79 43.38
C MET A 2 8.40 1.71 42.41
N LEU A 3 8.27 2.96 42.83
CA LEU A 3 7.84 4.09 42.02
C LEU A 3 8.97 4.45 41.06
N LEU A 4 8.88 4.01 39.81
CA LEU A 4 9.73 4.49 38.75
C LEU A 4 9.18 5.86 38.30
N SER A 5 9.92 6.88 38.72
CA SER A 5 9.67 8.27 38.40
C SER A 5 9.64 8.52 36.90
N GLY A 6 8.46 8.83 36.40
CA GLY A 6 8.20 9.15 34.99
C GLY A 6 8.78 10.49 34.50
N CYS A 7 9.75 11.08 35.17
CA CYS A 7 10.38 12.33 34.77
C CYS A 7 11.53 12.24 33.77
N GLY A 8 12.06 11.04 33.54
CA GLY A 8 13.18 10.84 32.60
C GLY A 8 12.80 10.87 31.13
N LEU A 9 11.61 10.36 30.82
CA LEU A 9 11.13 10.30 29.43
C LEU A 9 10.59 11.64 28.89
N MET A 10 10.10 12.51 29.77
CA MET A 10 9.60 13.82 29.34
C MET A 10 10.71 14.81 28.96
N LYS A 11 11.91 14.65 29.46
CA LYS A 11 13.06 15.51 29.09
C LYS A 11 13.58 15.25 27.66
N LEU A 12 13.29 14.10 27.07
CA LEU A 12 13.65 13.79 25.68
C LEU A 12 12.77 14.53 24.66
N PHE A 13 11.62 15.07 25.07
CA PHE A 13 10.63 15.65 24.16
C PHE A 13 10.43 17.17 24.28
N THR A 14 11.10 17.84 25.19
CA THR A 14 10.79 19.25 25.50
C THR A 14 11.97 20.24 25.48
N SER A 15 13.15 19.85 25.06
CA SER A 15 14.23 20.82 24.94
C SER A 15 14.65 21.04 23.51
N GLY A 16 14.28 22.16 22.95
CA GLY A 16 14.82 22.74 21.71
C GLY A 16 16.29 23.20 21.85
N SER A 17 17.10 22.51 22.62
CA SER A 17 18.56 22.65 22.62
C SER A 17 19.08 21.53 21.69
N GLY A 18 19.07 21.78 20.38
CA GLY A 18 19.76 20.90 19.44
C GLY A 18 21.18 20.63 19.89
N ASP A 19 21.62 19.39 19.76
CA ASP A 19 23.01 19.00 20.04
C ASP A 19 23.95 19.91 19.22
N VAL A 20 25.07 20.28 19.80
CA VAL A 20 26.07 21.06 19.11
C VAL A 20 26.82 20.18 18.12
N CYS A 21 26.86 20.61 16.88
CA CYS A 21 27.51 19.90 15.79
C CYS A 21 28.71 20.70 15.27
N LYS A 22 29.75 19.99 14.84
CA LYS A 22 30.76 20.56 13.96
C LYS A 22 30.12 20.76 12.59
N ALA A 23 30.30 21.92 11.99
CA ALA A 23 29.63 22.30 10.78
C ALA A 23 30.58 22.86 9.72
N GLN A 24 30.29 22.51 8.45
CA GLN A 24 30.85 23.15 7.29
C GLN A 24 29.69 23.69 6.44
N LEU A 25 29.60 25.00 6.29
CA LEU A 25 28.59 25.69 5.51
C LEU A 25 29.16 26.02 4.13
N GLU A 26 28.37 25.74 3.09
CA GLU A 26 28.68 26.11 1.71
C GLU A 26 27.64 27.13 1.22
N THR A 27 28.07 28.34 0.86
CA THR A 27 27.16 29.34 0.28
C THR A 27 26.93 29.09 -1.21
N LYS A 28 25.87 29.67 -1.75
CA LYS A 28 25.60 29.62 -3.20
C LYS A 28 26.64 30.32 -4.04
N GLU A 29 27.40 31.22 -3.44
CA GLU A 29 28.52 31.95 -4.06
C GLU A 29 29.83 31.12 -4.07
N GLY A 30 29.81 29.92 -3.42
CA GLY A 30 30.95 29.02 -3.38
C GLY A 30 31.87 29.23 -2.18
N SER A 31 31.59 30.16 -1.27
CA SER A 31 32.36 30.34 -0.04
C SER A 31 32.07 29.25 0.96
N THR A 32 33.08 28.80 1.70
CA THR A 32 32.97 27.76 2.71
C THR A 32 33.34 28.33 4.09
N TYR A 33 32.55 28.03 5.09
CA TYR A 33 32.76 28.44 6.48
C TYR A 33 32.72 27.20 7.38
N THR A 34 33.64 27.12 8.33
CA THR A 34 33.71 26.00 9.27
C THR A 34 33.57 26.51 10.70
N GLY A 35 32.96 25.73 11.57
CA GLY A 35 32.75 26.09 12.94
C GLY A 35 31.80 25.10 13.64
N TYR A 36 31.04 25.64 14.61
CA TYR A 36 30.07 24.87 15.38
C TYR A 36 28.72 25.55 15.31
N LEU A 37 27.66 24.74 15.28
CA LEU A 37 26.30 25.27 15.37
C LEU A 37 25.40 24.27 16.10
N ARG A 38 24.24 24.74 16.53
CA ARG A 38 23.21 23.86 17.03
C ARG A 38 22.54 23.15 15.86
N MET A 39 22.27 21.84 16.01
CA MET A 39 21.53 21.09 15.01
C MET A 39 20.29 21.87 14.56
N PRO A 40 20.15 22.17 13.26
CA PRO A 40 19.03 22.96 12.78
C PRO A 40 17.72 22.20 12.90
N MET A 41 16.67 22.92 13.21
CA MET A 41 15.31 22.43 12.98
C MET A 41 14.95 22.56 11.50
N SER A 42 14.05 21.74 11.02
CA SER A 42 13.69 21.74 9.60
C SER A 42 13.23 23.12 9.08
N GLY A 43 12.58 23.92 9.92
CA GLY A 43 12.05 25.23 9.55
C GLY A 43 12.96 26.44 9.77
N ASP A 44 14.20 26.23 10.24
CA ASP A 44 15.10 27.34 10.56
C ASP A 44 15.49 28.14 9.31
N LYS A 45 15.20 29.41 9.33
CA LYS A 45 15.49 30.35 8.22
C LYS A 45 16.87 31.00 8.32
N GLU A 46 17.50 30.90 9.49
CA GLU A 46 18.82 31.45 9.77
C GLU A 46 19.62 30.47 10.61
N LEU A 47 20.89 30.35 10.33
CA LEU A 47 21.84 29.53 11.09
C LEU A 47 22.90 30.42 11.68
N LYS A 48 23.22 30.23 12.98
CA LYS A 48 24.31 30.92 13.65
C LYS A 48 25.51 29.98 13.77
N LEU A 49 26.63 30.37 13.18
CA LEU A 49 27.90 29.66 13.24
C LEU A 49 28.73 30.26 14.38
N PHE A 50 29.47 29.44 15.08
CA PHE A 50 30.36 29.81 16.20
C PHE A 50 31.76 29.23 15.96
N ASP A 51 32.75 29.92 16.48
CA ASP A 51 34.15 29.49 16.39
C ASP A 51 34.50 28.42 17.43
N ASP A 52 33.68 28.29 18.47
CA ASP A 52 33.95 27.39 19.60
C ASP A 52 32.76 26.47 19.89
N LEU A 53 33.07 25.30 20.46
CA LEU A 53 32.10 24.28 20.85
C LEU A 53 31.11 24.73 21.94
N ALA A 54 31.52 25.71 22.78
CA ALA A 54 30.67 26.25 23.83
C ALA A 54 29.65 27.28 23.31
N LEU A 55 29.72 27.64 22.03
CA LEU A 55 28.88 28.59 21.34
C LEU A 55 28.90 29.99 21.96
N ASN A 56 30.08 30.42 22.41
CA ASN A 56 30.27 31.75 23.04
C ASN A 56 30.70 32.83 22.05
N HIS A 57 31.43 32.43 20.98
CA HIS A 57 32.00 33.34 20.00
C HIS A 57 31.31 33.16 18.64
N PRO A 58 30.32 34.04 18.30
CA PRO A 58 29.65 33.93 17.00
C PRO A 58 30.58 34.34 15.88
N ALA A 59 30.78 33.41 14.92
CA ALA A 59 31.51 33.64 13.69
C ALA A 59 30.65 34.32 12.60
N GLY A 60 29.34 34.09 12.63
CA GLY A 60 28.42 34.71 11.69
C GLY A 60 27.01 34.17 11.73
N THR A 61 26.10 34.88 11.07
CA THR A 61 24.72 34.45 10.87
C THR A 61 24.46 34.37 9.38
N PHE A 62 23.90 33.23 8.94
CA PHE A 62 23.68 32.91 7.53
C PHE A 62 22.18 32.66 7.32
N LYS A 63 21.60 33.27 6.28
CA LYS A 63 20.25 32.92 5.87
C LYS A 63 20.23 31.56 5.20
N SER A 64 19.31 30.69 5.56
CA SER A 64 19.21 29.35 5.03
C SER A 64 19.05 29.33 3.50
N GLU A 65 18.38 30.33 2.95
CA GLU A 65 18.19 30.44 1.50
C GLU A 65 19.46 30.82 0.73
N ASP A 66 20.50 31.38 1.38
CA ASP A 66 21.75 31.76 0.75
C ASP A 66 22.78 30.63 0.78
N LEU A 67 22.47 29.56 1.53
CA LEU A 67 23.32 28.40 1.63
C LEU A 67 22.98 27.39 0.52
N LYS A 68 24.01 26.78 -0.06
CA LYS A 68 23.88 25.63 -0.96
C LYS A 68 23.68 24.35 -0.16
N GLY A 69 24.31 24.25 1.00
CA GLY A 69 24.17 23.15 1.94
C GLY A 69 25.06 23.30 3.15
N ILE A 70 24.85 22.42 4.08
CA ILE A 70 25.65 22.29 5.30
C ILE A 70 26.03 20.83 5.51
N GLU A 71 27.25 20.59 5.97
CA GLU A 71 27.68 19.29 6.46
C GLU A 71 27.80 19.34 7.97
N LEU A 72 27.17 18.39 8.63
CA LEU A 72 27.11 18.32 10.10
C LEU A 72 27.67 16.99 10.57
N SER A 73 28.50 17.03 11.60
CA SER A 73 29.04 15.85 12.26
C SER A 73 29.01 16.04 13.79
N ASN A 74 29.05 14.93 14.51
CA ASN A 74 29.27 15.00 15.95
C ASN A 74 30.73 15.45 16.20
N PRO A 75 30.99 16.43 17.07
CA PRO A 75 32.36 16.88 17.37
C PRO A 75 33.30 15.77 17.86
N LYS A 76 32.73 14.69 18.46
CA LYS A 76 33.49 13.53 18.95
C LYS A 76 33.77 12.50 17.84
N GLN A 77 33.01 12.54 16.74
CA GLN A 77 33.11 11.64 15.58
C GLN A 77 33.04 12.45 14.27
N PRO A 78 34.07 13.25 13.97
CA PRO A 78 34.03 14.17 12.83
C PRO A 78 34.13 13.47 11.47
N ASP A 79 34.48 12.18 11.42
CA ASP A 79 34.61 11.39 10.19
C ASP A 79 33.25 10.96 9.61
N SER A 80 32.21 10.94 10.45
CA SER A 80 30.82 10.71 10.03
C SER A 80 30.12 12.04 9.87
N SER A 81 29.87 12.48 8.64
CA SER A 81 29.15 13.72 8.36
C SER A 81 27.90 13.47 7.51
N TYR A 82 26.92 14.31 7.72
CA TYR A 82 25.65 14.29 6.99
C TYR A 82 25.41 15.63 6.34
N ARG A 83 25.06 15.58 5.06
CA ARG A 83 24.75 16.78 4.29
C ARG A 83 23.28 17.13 4.41
N PHE A 84 23.01 18.40 4.68
CA PHE A 84 21.68 18.99 4.70
C PHE A 84 21.60 20.09 3.66
N GLU A 85 20.45 20.20 3.02
CA GLU A 85 20.17 21.26 2.05
C GLU A 85 18.83 21.92 2.35
N TYR A 86 18.79 23.26 2.24
CA TYR A 86 17.56 24.03 2.41
C TYR A 86 16.76 24.04 1.13
N LYS A 87 15.72 23.24 1.06
CA LYS A 87 14.94 22.98 -0.16
C LYS A 87 13.56 23.61 -0.10
N LYS A 88 13.15 24.23 -1.23
CA LYS A 88 11.77 24.68 -1.43
C LYS A 88 10.94 23.54 -2.04
N PHE A 89 9.76 23.30 -1.50
CA PHE A 89 8.83 22.28 -2.00
C PHE A 89 7.39 22.77 -1.89
N SER A 90 6.52 22.24 -2.76
CA SER A 90 5.10 22.55 -2.74
C SER A 90 4.36 21.47 -1.93
N SER A 91 3.54 21.91 -0.99
CA SER A 91 2.58 21.08 -0.27
C SER A 91 1.22 21.75 -0.33
N PHE A 92 0.24 21.05 -0.90
CA PHE A 92 -1.16 21.44 -1.01
C PHE A 92 -1.39 22.97 -0.95
N MET A 93 -1.17 23.65 -2.08
CA MET A 93 -1.35 25.12 -2.28
C MET A 93 -0.38 26.04 -1.50
N ARG A 94 0.64 25.52 -0.84
CA ARG A 94 1.64 26.34 -0.14
C ARG A 94 3.05 25.97 -0.59
N SER A 95 3.86 26.98 -0.82
CA SER A 95 5.31 26.82 -0.95
C SER A 95 5.92 26.81 0.43
N ASN A 96 6.60 25.76 0.77
CA ASN A 96 7.32 25.59 2.02
C ASN A 96 8.81 25.48 1.72
N ALA A 97 9.65 25.72 2.70
CA ALA A 97 11.06 25.46 2.62
C ALA A 97 11.55 24.83 3.94
N ALA A 98 12.47 23.88 3.83
CA ALA A 98 12.96 23.18 5.01
C ALA A 98 14.39 22.65 4.79
N TRP A 99 15.10 22.46 5.88
CA TRP A 99 16.34 21.70 5.93
C TRP A 99 16.00 20.21 5.80
N MET A 100 16.55 19.59 4.77
CA MET A 100 16.37 18.15 4.49
C MET A 100 17.72 17.46 4.47
N THR A 101 17.78 16.25 5.00
CA THR A 101 18.99 15.42 4.90
C THR A 101 19.09 14.88 3.50
N LEU A 102 20.26 15.05 2.87
CA LEU A 102 20.61 14.35 1.66
C LEU A 102 20.80 12.87 2.00
N VAL A 103 20.00 12.02 1.38
CA VAL A 103 20.11 10.55 1.53
C VAL A 103 21.10 10.00 0.53
N ASP A 104 20.91 10.35 -0.74
CA ASP A 104 21.82 9.95 -1.81
C ASP A 104 21.70 10.89 -3.02
N ARG A 105 22.76 10.95 -3.84
CA ARG A 105 22.83 11.79 -5.03
C ARG A 105 23.49 11.06 -6.20
N GLY A 106 22.71 10.82 -7.22
CA GLY A 106 23.16 10.34 -8.51
C GLY A 106 23.29 11.45 -9.55
N PRO A 107 23.64 11.10 -10.77
CA PRO A 107 23.78 12.07 -11.86
C PRO A 107 22.45 12.71 -12.29
N GLU A 108 21.35 11.97 -12.23
CA GLU A 108 20.04 12.40 -12.72
C GLU A 108 18.95 12.46 -11.61
N LEU A 109 19.24 11.91 -10.43
CA LEU A 109 18.28 11.83 -9.33
C LEU A 109 18.96 12.11 -8.00
N THR A 110 18.27 12.84 -7.13
CA THR A 110 18.70 13.09 -5.75
C THR A 110 17.56 12.76 -4.79
N ALA A 111 17.89 12.11 -3.69
CA ALA A 111 16.96 11.70 -2.64
C ALA A 111 17.20 12.49 -1.35
N TYR A 112 16.11 12.98 -0.74
CA TYR A 112 16.12 13.72 0.51
C TYR A 112 15.09 13.17 1.48
N LEU A 113 15.42 13.23 2.78
CA LEU A 113 14.49 12.89 3.85
C LEU A 113 14.22 14.14 4.71
N LEU A 114 12.93 14.37 5.02
CA LEU A 114 12.51 15.46 5.88
C LEU A 114 12.07 14.92 7.24
N ALA A 115 12.66 15.43 8.33
CA ALA A 115 12.21 15.23 9.69
C ALA A 115 11.85 16.55 10.35
N SER A 116 11.14 16.53 11.46
CA SER A 116 10.85 17.74 12.23
C SER A 116 12.12 18.32 12.87
N SER A 117 12.99 17.44 13.35
CA SER A 117 14.33 17.74 13.83
C SER A 117 15.23 16.52 13.66
N TYR A 118 16.52 16.72 13.88
CA TYR A 118 17.56 15.71 13.69
C TYR A 118 18.45 15.64 14.92
N LYS A 119 19.13 14.54 15.11
CA LYS A 119 20.14 14.36 16.14
C LYS A 119 21.26 13.49 15.58
N ILE A 120 22.51 13.82 15.88
CA ILE A 120 23.67 12.97 15.63
C ILE A 120 24.21 12.53 16.98
N ASP A 121 24.20 11.23 17.25
CA ASP A 121 24.63 10.70 18.55
C ASP A 121 26.17 10.70 18.72
N GLU A 122 26.62 10.22 19.87
CA GLU A 122 28.05 10.16 20.20
C GLU A 122 28.85 9.16 19.35
N LYS A 123 28.15 8.24 18.66
CA LYS A 123 28.77 7.29 17.71
C LYS A 123 28.85 7.85 16.30
N GLY A 124 28.23 8.99 16.05
CA GLY A 124 28.15 9.63 14.75
C GLY A 124 26.94 9.20 13.93
N ASP A 125 25.97 8.44 14.50
CA ASP A 125 24.78 8.01 13.81
C ASP A 125 23.70 9.09 13.82
N ILE A 126 23.03 9.27 12.67
CA ILE A 126 21.94 10.25 12.55
C ILE A 126 20.59 9.63 12.94
N PHE A 127 19.84 10.38 13.72
CA PHE A 127 18.47 10.05 14.11
C PHE A 127 17.50 11.08 13.59
N PHE A 128 16.40 10.60 13.03
CA PHE A 128 15.29 11.42 12.55
C PHE A 128 14.23 11.49 13.61
N ILE A 129 13.84 12.70 13.99
CA ILE A 129 12.85 12.97 15.02
C ILE A 129 11.60 13.50 14.34
N GLY A 130 10.52 12.75 14.43
CA GLY A 130 9.21 13.09 13.89
C GLY A 130 8.17 13.25 14.98
N ASN A 131 7.02 13.80 14.61
CA ASN A 131 5.88 13.87 15.51
C ASN A 131 5.28 12.46 15.66
N GLU A 132 5.28 11.95 16.89
CA GLU A 132 4.54 10.73 17.21
C GLU A 132 3.03 10.97 17.05
N GLN A 133 2.40 10.22 16.17
CA GLN A 133 0.95 10.20 16.10
C GLN A 133 0.41 9.14 17.07
N ARG A 134 -0.34 9.55 18.06
CA ARG A 134 -1.06 8.66 18.97
C ARG A 134 -2.45 8.42 18.41
N ILE A 135 -2.73 7.22 17.96
CA ILE A 135 -4.06 6.85 17.50
C ILE A 135 -4.77 6.10 18.62
N ILE A 136 -5.91 6.64 19.07
CA ILE A 136 -6.81 5.96 20.00
C ILE A 136 -7.62 4.95 19.17
N ARG A 137 -7.38 3.67 19.37
CA ARG A 137 -8.25 2.62 18.83
C ARG A 137 -9.45 2.45 19.75
N GLY A 138 -10.62 2.16 19.16
CA GLY A 138 -11.84 1.86 19.92
C GLY A 138 -11.57 0.77 20.96
N GLY A 139 -12.00 1.00 22.21
CA GLY A 139 -11.72 0.12 23.34
C GLY A 139 -10.64 0.60 24.31
N GLY A 140 -10.12 1.82 24.16
CA GLY A 140 -9.21 2.45 25.14
C GLY A 140 -7.74 2.05 25.02
N SER A 141 -7.35 1.19 24.08
CA SER A 141 -5.94 0.88 23.82
C SER A 141 -5.30 1.97 22.94
N MET A 142 -4.22 2.58 23.44
CA MET A 142 -3.40 3.51 22.65
C MET A 142 -2.36 2.73 21.86
N ALA A 143 -2.41 2.84 20.52
CA ALA A 143 -1.32 2.39 19.67
C ALA A 143 -0.34 3.57 19.44
N VAL A 144 0.91 3.38 19.82
CA VAL A 144 1.98 4.31 19.45
C VAL A 144 2.34 4.07 17.99
N VAL A 145 2.10 5.07 17.17
CA VAL A 145 2.48 5.05 15.76
C VAL A 145 3.93 5.50 15.65
N LYS A 146 4.79 4.67 15.05
CA LYS A 146 6.16 5.09 14.75
C LYS A 146 6.14 6.35 13.88
N PRO A 147 7.02 7.32 14.12
CA PRO A 147 7.06 8.52 13.29
C PRO A 147 7.39 8.16 11.84
N SER A 148 6.70 8.81 10.92
CA SER A 148 6.96 8.65 9.48
C SER A 148 7.61 9.92 8.93
N PHE A 149 8.52 9.72 7.99
CA PHE A 149 9.32 10.78 7.39
C PHE A 149 9.03 10.89 5.89
N PRO A 150 8.71 12.09 5.40
CA PRO A 150 8.53 12.30 3.96
C PRO A 150 9.85 12.09 3.21
N LEU A 151 9.82 11.18 2.25
CA LEU A 151 10.86 11.02 1.23
C LEU A 151 10.56 11.93 0.05
N PHE A 152 11.55 12.70 -0.34
CA PHE A 152 11.49 13.57 -1.51
C PHE A 152 12.51 13.13 -2.54
N LEU A 153 12.12 13.18 -3.81
CA LEU A 153 13.01 12.98 -4.93
C LEU A 153 13.06 14.24 -5.80
N GLU A 154 14.23 14.52 -6.34
CA GLU A 154 14.50 15.64 -7.24
C GLU A 154 15.22 15.12 -8.48
N LYS A 155 14.58 15.18 -9.64
CA LYS A 155 15.25 14.94 -10.92
C LYS A 155 16.15 16.13 -11.26
N ARG A 156 17.22 15.88 -11.97
CA ARG A 156 18.15 16.93 -12.39
C ARG A 156 17.40 18.05 -13.13
N GLY A 157 17.48 19.26 -12.59
CA GLY A 157 16.79 20.43 -13.14
C GLY A 157 15.28 20.43 -12.98
N GLY A 158 14.71 19.46 -12.27
CA GLY A 158 13.29 19.35 -12.00
C GLY A 158 12.88 19.82 -10.60
N PRO A 159 11.58 19.86 -10.32
CA PRO A 159 11.09 20.23 -9.00
C PRO A 159 11.21 19.07 -8.00
N LEU A 160 11.51 19.45 -6.76
CA LEU A 160 11.47 18.53 -5.63
C LEU A 160 10.05 18.03 -5.36
N ARG A 161 9.84 16.73 -5.29
CA ARG A 161 8.53 16.10 -5.10
C ARG A 161 8.54 15.10 -3.93
N LYS A 162 7.54 15.18 -3.08
CA LYS A 162 7.29 14.14 -2.08
C LYS A 162 6.78 12.89 -2.79
N VAL A 163 7.44 11.76 -2.57
CA VAL A 163 7.10 10.50 -3.26
C VAL A 163 6.56 9.44 -2.30
N ALA A 164 7.03 9.41 -1.06
CA ALA A 164 6.60 8.41 -0.08
C ALA A 164 6.67 8.94 1.35
N LEU A 165 6.15 8.16 2.29
CA LEU A 165 6.45 8.22 3.71
C LEU A 165 7.25 6.97 4.07
N VAL A 166 8.35 7.12 4.79
CA VAL A 166 9.21 6.03 5.26
C VAL A 166 9.11 5.90 6.78
N HIS A 167 9.32 4.71 7.31
CA HIS A 167 9.22 4.38 8.74
C HIS A 167 7.82 4.59 9.37
N GLY A 168 6.75 4.43 8.59
CA GLY A 168 5.35 4.44 9.06
C GLY A 168 4.82 3.03 9.37
N ILE A 169 3.58 2.94 9.87
CA ILE A 169 2.96 1.67 10.22
C ILE A 169 2.55 0.88 8.97
N ASN A 170 2.97 -0.37 8.89
CA ASN A 170 2.43 -1.49 8.09
C ASN A 170 2.29 -1.35 6.56
N TYR A 171 2.71 -0.22 5.93
CA TYR A 171 2.57 -0.01 4.48
C TYR A 171 3.81 0.59 3.82
N GLU A 172 4.93 0.57 4.51
CA GLU A 172 6.15 1.28 4.09
C GLU A 172 6.60 0.87 2.69
N GLY A 173 6.77 -0.42 2.47
CA GLY A 173 7.28 -0.94 1.21
C GLY A 173 6.36 -0.67 0.02
N SER A 174 5.05 -0.84 0.16
CA SER A 174 4.11 -0.62 -0.94
C SER A 174 3.93 0.87 -1.26
N GLN A 175 3.89 1.75 -0.25
CA GLN A 175 3.85 3.20 -0.44
C GLN A 175 5.13 3.73 -1.07
N PHE A 176 6.28 3.24 -0.62
CA PHE A 176 7.57 3.56 -1.19
C PHE A 176 7.59 3.18 -2.67
N ARG A 177 7.36 1.89 -2.99
CA ARG A 177 7.37 1.41 -4.38
C ARG A 177 6.38 2.15 -5.26
N GLY A 178 5.14 2.31 -4.82
CA GLY A 178 4.12 3.02 -5.57
C GLY A 178 4.45 4.50 -5.82
N GLY A 179 5.02 5.18 -4.84
CA GLY A 179 5.44 6.57 -4.96
C GLY A 179 6.64 6.76 -5.87
N VAL A 180 7.68 5.94 -5.68
CA VAL A 180 8.91 5.96 -6.49
C VAL A 180 8.59 5.66 -7.96
N VAL A 181 7.88 4.59 -8.24
CA VAL A 181 7.52 4.19 -9.60
C VAL A 181 6.68 5.27 -10.30
N ARG A 182 5.73 5.89 -9.61
CA ARG A 182 4.94 6.98 -10.19
C ARG A 182 5.80 8.19 -10.53
N PHE A 183 6.80 8.48 -9.71
CA PHE A 183 7.69 9.60 -9.94
C PHE A 183 8.71 9.33 -11.06
N LEU A 184 9.21 8.09 -11.13
CA LEU A 184 10.22 7.65 -12.12
C LEU A 184 9.61 7.02 -13.36
N ALA A 185 8.41 7.41 -13.68
CA ALA A 185 7.61 6.91 -14.78
C ALA A 185 8.25 6.97 -16.17
N ASP A 186 9.25 7.78 -16.33
CA ASP A 186 10.08 7.96 -17.53
C ASP A 186 11.23 6.93 -17.66
N ASP A 187 11.47 6.12 -16.61
CA ASP A 187 12.38 4.97 -16.65
C ASP A 187 11.63 3.66 -16.31
N PRO A 188 10.90 3.09 -17.27
CA PRO A 188 10.04 1.93 -17.03
C PRO A 188 10.82 0.66 -16.64
N ASP A 189 12.07 0.54 -17.09
CA ASP A 189 12.92 -0.60 -16.74
C ASP A 189 13.27 -0.56 -15.26
N LEU A 190 13.72 0.58 -14.75
CA LEU A 190 13.99 0.75 -13.32
C LEU A 190 12.72 0.56 -12.49
N CYS A 191 11.58 1.08 -12.93
CA CYS A 191 10.29 0.87 -12.27
C CYS A 191 9.94 -0.61 -12.14
N SER A 192 10.27 -1.42 -13.15
CA SER A 192 10.07 -2.86 -13.12
C SER A 192 10.95 -3.53 -12.06
N TYR A 193 12.22 -3.14 -11.94
CA TYR A 193 13.13 -3.62 -10.90
C TYR A 193 12.64 -3.26 -9.49
N VAL A 194 12.28 -2.00 -9.27
CA VAL A 194 11.76 -1.52 -7.97
C VAL A 194 10.57 -2.36 -7.50
N ARG A 195 9.67 -2.72 -8.42
CA ARG A 195 8.47 -3.50 -8.09
C ARG A 195 8.77 -4.98 -7.91
N VAL A 196 9.43 -5.59 -8.87
CA VAL A 196 9.63 -7.05 -8.90
C VAL A 196 10.59 -7.52 -7.82
N LEU A 197 11.66 -6.77 -7.56
CA LEU A 197 12.61 -7.08 -6.49
C LEU A 197 12.14 -6.53 -5.12
N LYS A 198 10.94 -5.95 -5.04
CA LYS A 198 10.35 -5.43 -3.81
C LYS A 198 11.24 -4.42 -3.07
N TRP A 199 11.93 -3.57 -3.82
CA TRP A 199 12.79 -2.57 -3.20
C TRP A 199 12.04 -1.71 -2.19
N GLU A 200 12.73 -1.39 -1.12
CA GLU A 200 12.24 -0.58 -0.01
C GLU A 200 13.12 0.67 0.16
N PHE A 201 12.92 1.41 1.22
CA PHE A 201 13.69 2.63 1.45
C PHE A 201 15.20 2.36 1.57
N GLU A 202 15.58 1.23 2.10
CA GLU A 202 16.96 0.76 2.23
C GLU A 202 17.69 0.59 0.88
N ASP A 203 16.91 0.41 -0.20
CA ASP A 203 17.43 0.29 -1.57
C ASP A 203 17.41 1.63 -2.34
N ILE A 204 17.20 2.75 -1.67
CA ILE A 204 17.09 4.07 -2.33
C ILE A 204 18.37 4.46 -3.08
N ASP A 205 19.53 4.04 -2.61
CA ASP A 205 20.80 4.18 -3.26
C ASP A 205 20.82 3.53 -4.65
N LYS A 206 20.24 2.34 -4.79
CA LYS A 206 20.09 1.64 -6.07
C LYS A 206 19.15 2.41 -7.00
N VAL A 207 18.03 2.92 -6.46
CA VAL A 207 17.10 3.76 -7.24
C VAL A 207 17.79 4.98 -7.78
N VAL A 208 18.54 5.69 -6.95
CA VAL A 208 19.27 6.90 -7.31
C VAL A 208 20.40 6.60 -8.32
N LYS A 209 21.12 5.52 -8.09
CA LYS A 209 22.25 5.09 -8.93
C LYS A 209 21.82 4.67 -10.34
N TYR A 210 20.71 3.93 -10.44
CA TYR A 210 20.30 3.31 -11.69
C TYR A 210 19.27 4.13 -12.49
N TYR A 211 18.76 5.23 -11.95
CA TYR A 211 17.83 6.07 -12.68
C TYR A 211 18.51 6.80 -13.84
N ASP A 212 17.94 6.59 -15.03
CA ASP A 212 18.38 7.25 -16.27
C ASP A 212 17.17 7.41 -17.22
N PRO A 213 16.58 8.63 -17.31
CA PRO A 213 15.41 8.89 -18.16
C PRO A 213 15.76 8.84 -19.66
N HIS A 214 17.06 8.82 -20.01
CA HIS A 214 17.56 8.80 -21.38
C HIS A 214 18.21 7.47 -21.76
N ARG A 215 17.97 6.43 -20.95
CA ARG A 215 18.56 5.11 -21.15
C ARG A 215 18.35 4.59 -22.57
N LYS A 216 19.47 4.21 -23.19
CA LYS A 216 19.49 3.50 -24.47
C LYS A 216 19.82 2.04 -24.20
N GLY A 217 18.85 1.17 -24.36
CA GLY A 217 19.03 -0.26 -24.13
C GLY A 217 18.41 -0.75 -22.81
N GLU A 218 18.54 -2.04 -22.56
CA GLU A 218 17.97 -2.71 -21.39
C GLU A 218 18.78 -2.41 -20.13
N LEU A 219 18.10 -2.18 -19.02
CA LEU A 219 18.74 -2.04 -17.70
C LEU A 219 19.19 -3.40 -17.20
N VAL A 220 20.46 -3.53 -16.92
CA VAL A 220 21.05 -4.72 -16.31
C VAL A 220 21.58 -4.35 -14.93
N ILE A 221 20.93 -4.85 -13.88
CA ILE A 221 21.39 -4.68 -12.51
C ILE A 221 22.11 -5.95 -12.07
N ARG A 222 23.22 -5.77 -11.37
CA ARG A 222 24.01 -6.86 -10.81
C ARG A 222 24.00 -6.78 -9.29
N ASP A 223 23.97 -7.93 -8.65
CA ASP A 223 24.16 -8.04 -7.20
C ASP A 223 25.63 -7.82 -6.79
N ASP A 224 25.90 -7.84 -5.49
CA ASP A 224 27.25 -7.65 -4.94
C ASP A 224 28.23 -8.76 -5.34
N ARG A 225 27.75 -9.87 -5.87
CA ARG A 225 28.53 -10.99 -6.41
C ARG A 225 28.73 -10.87 -7.92
N GLY A 226 28.23 -9.80 -8.54
CA GLY A 226 28.31 -9.56 -9.99
C GLY A 226 27.31 -10.36 -10.82
N GLN A 227 26.38 -11.09 -10.19
CA GLN A 227 25.35 -11.83 -10.89
C GLN A 227 24.25 -10.88 -11.37
N VAL A 228 23.76 -11.10 -12.58
CA VAL A 228 22.64 -10.33 -13.13
C VAL A 228 21.39 -10.64 -12.33
N LEU A 229 20.80 -9.62 -11.74
CA LEU A 229 19.48 -9.68 -11.14
C LEU A 229 18.44 -9.74 -12.27
N ALA A 230 18.17 -10.94 -12.75
CA ALA A 230 17.17 -11.12 -13.79
C ALA A 230 15.78 -10.82 -13.24
N LEU A 231 15.02 -9.99 -13.94
CA LEU A 231 13.58 -9.90 -13.70
C LEU A 231 12.96 -11.24 -14.06
N PRO A 232 11.99 -11.75 -13.27
CA PRO A 232 11.25 -12.93 -13.65
C PRO A 232 10.69 -12.77 -15.06
N PRO A 233 10.63 -13.82 -15.87
CA PRO A 233 10.18 -13.77 -17.26
C PRO A 233 8.76 -13.19 -17.41
N HIS A 234 7.98 -13.22 -16.35
CA HIS A 234 6.67 -12.57 -16.28
C HIS A 234 6.83 -11.29 -15.45
N LYS A 235 6.81 -10.15 -16.11
CA LYS A 235 6.85 -8.81 -15.50
C LYS A 235 5.62 -8.48 -14.63
N MET A 236 4.93 -9.50 -14.12
CA MET A 236 3.79 -9.30 -13.24
C MET A 236 4.22 -8.83 -11.87
N VAL A 237 3.64 -7.72 -11.50
CA VAL A 237 3.77 -7.18 -10.16
C VAL A 237 3.16 -8.15 -9.16
N THR A 238 3.97 -8.62 -8.23
CA THR A 238 3.60 -9.67 -7.29
C THR A 238 2.84 -9.18 -6.06
N ASP A 239 2.78 -7.87 -5.81
CA ASP A 239 2.15 -7.27 -4.62
C ASP A 239 1.26 -6.08 -4.95
N ALA A 240 0.56 -6.11 -6.06
CA ALA A 240 -0.35 -5.05 -6.39
C ALA A 240 -1.71 -5.26 -5.73
N LEU A 241 -2.17 -4.25 -5.02
CA LEU A 241 -3.57 -4.14 -4.65
C LEU A 241 -4.34 -3.75 -5.91
N SER A 242 -5.30 -4.57 -6.29
CA SER A 242 -6.19 -4.28 -7.42
C SER A 242 -7.59 -3.99 -6.88
N GLY A 243 -8.21 -2.92 -7.37
CA GLY A 243 -9.65 -2.72 -7.22
C GLY A 243 -10.37 -3.56 -8.28
N GLU A 244 -11.35 -4.35 -7.88
CA GLU A 244 -12.16 -5.17 -8.79
C GLU A 244 -13.62 -4.79 -8.64
N LEU A 245 -14.28 -4.53 -9.76
CA LEU A 245 -15.73 -4.50 -9.83
C LEU A 245 -16.18 -5.86 -10.35
N ILE A 246 -16.85 -6.63 -9.51
CA ILE A 246 -17.33 -7.97 -9.85
C ILE A 246 -18.81 -7.85 -10.17
N TYR A 247 -19.17 -8.22 -11.38
CA TYR A 247 -20.57 -8.33 -11.80
C TYR A 247 -20.93 -9.80 -11.85
N THR A 248 -21.94 -10.23 -11.11
CA THR A 248 -22.33 -11.65 -11.01
C THR A 248 -23.70 -11.87 -11.60
N ALA A 249 -23.86 -13.01 -12.24
CA ALA A 249 -25.16 -13.54 -12.60
C ALA A 249 -25.28 -14.93 -11.95
N ASP A 250 -26.17 -15.09 -10.99
CA ASP A 250 -26.45 -16.38 -10.39
C ASP A 250 -27.41 -17.17 -11.28
N VAL A 251 -27.01 -18.39 -11.61
CA VAL A 251 -27.83 -19.33 -12.34
C VAL A 251 -28.27 -20.42 -11.36
N ALA A 252 -29.46 -20.32 -10.82
CA ALA A 252 -30.02 -21.37 -9.98
C ALA A 252 -30.36 -22.61 -10.80
N LYS A 253 -30.07 -23.79 -10.24
CA LYS A 253 -30.44 -25.08 -10.85
C LYS A 253 -31.98 -25.15 -10.90
N ASN A 254 -32.55 -25.47 -12.08
CA ASN A 254 -33.99 -25.62 -12.35
C ASN A 254 -34.84 -24.32 -12.40
N LEU A 255 -34.24 -23.15 -12.27
CA LEU A 255 -34.93 -21.90 -12.58
C LEU A 255 -34.53 -21.43 -13.97
N THR A 256 -35.47 -20.86 -14.72
CA THR A 256 -35.14 -19.99 -15.84
C THR A 256 -34.09 -18.99 -15.38
N PRO A 257 -33.05 -18.72 -16.17
CA PRO A 257 -31.93 -17.90 -15.74
C PRO A 257 -32.42 -16.55 -15.22
N HIS A 258 -32.53 -16.42 -13.91
CA HIS A 258 -32.78 -15.16 -13.25
C HIS A 258 -31.43 -14.51 -13.02
N PHE A 259 -31.14 -13.47 -13.78
CA PHE A 259 -29.93 -12.69 -13.61
C PHE A 259 -30.01 -11.96 -12.27
N GLY A 260 -29.34 -12.49 -11.27
CA GLY A 260 -29.02 -11.76 -10.04
C GLY A 260 -27.95 -10.75 -10.34
N MET A 261 -28.13 -9.51 -9.94
CA MET A 261 -27.08 -8.51 -10.01
C MET A 261 -26.34 -8.48 -8.68
N ALA A 262 -25.04 -8.70 -8.72
CA ALA A 262 -24.18 -8.43 -7.58
C ALA A 262 -23.06 -7.50 -8.01
N SER A 263 -22.73 -6.56 -7.16
CA SER A 263 -21.61 -5.66 -7.36
C SER A 263 -20.69 -5.74 -6.15
N TYR A 264 -19.42 -5.98 -6.39
CA TYR A 264 -18.40 -6.10 -5.36
C TYR A 264 -17.24 -5.17 -5.65
N LEU A 265 -16.69 -4.60 -4.59
CA LEU A 265 -15.39 -3.96 -4.61
C LEU A 265 -14.39 -4.95 -4.01
N GLY A 266 -13.41 -5.36 -4.80
CA GLY A 266 -12.45 -6.36 -4.40
C GLY A 266 -11.02 -5.85 -4.34
N LEU A 267 -10.24 -6.53 -3.52
CA LEU A 267 -8.80 -6.37 -3.41
C LEU A 267 -8.16 -7.71 -3.76
N ARG A 268 -7.13 -7.67 -4.57
CA ARG A 268 -6.37 -8.84 -4.99
C ARG A 268 -4.90 -8.61 -4.74
N SER A 269 -4.22 -9.63 -4.32
CA SER A 269 -2.76 -9.63 -4.21
C SER A 269 -2.21 -10.96 -4.70
N SER A 270 -0.92 -11.02 -4.97
CA SER A 270 -0.24 -12.27 -5.27
C SER A 270 1.04 -12.40 -4.46
N LEU A 271 1.28 -13.63 -3.98
CA LEU A 271 2.53 -13.99 -3.33
C LEU A 271 3.38 -14.75 -4.34
N GLY A 272 4.41 -14.09 -4.83
CA GLY A 272 5.14 -14.59 -6.00
C GLY A 272 4.30 -14.57 -7.27
N THR A 273 4.74 -15.28 -8.31
CA THR A 273 4.10 -15.29 -9.63
C THR A 273 2.85 -16.16 -9.67
N TYR A 274 2.83 -17.23 -8.90
CA TYR A 274 1.86 -18.32 -9.07
C TYR A 274 0.78 -18.41 -8.00
N PHE A 275 0.94 -17.79 -6.85
CA PHE A 275 -0.05 -17.82 -5.79
C PHE A 275 -0.83 -16.51 -5.75
N THR A 276 -2.16 -16.57 -5.83
CA THR A 276 -3.05 -15.41 -5.75
C THR A 276 -4.00 -15.55 -4.59
N TYR A 277 -4.33 -14.44 -3.97
CA TYR A 277 -5.34 -14.35 -2.92
C TYR A 277 -6.03 -13.00 -2.98
N GLY A 278 -7.22 -12.94 -2.44
CA GLY A 278 -7.99 -11.71 -2.43
C GLY A 278 -9.28 -11.82 -1.67
N GLY A 279 -9.99 -10.71 -1.65
CA GLY A 279 -11.31 -10.63 -1.07
C GLY A 279 -12.10 -9.50 -1.68
N SER A 280 -13.41 -9.61 -1.60
CA SER A 280 -14.32 -8.57 -2.07
C SER A 280 -15.50 -8.43 -1.12
N VAL A 281 -16.05 -7.23 -1.05
CA VAL A 281 -17.27 -6.93 -0.31
C VAL A 281 -18.24 -6.21 -1.24
N GLY A 282 -19.51 -6.45 -1.05
CA GLY A 282 -20.52 -5.84 -1.91
C GLY A 282 -21.93 -6.25 -1.57
N PHE A 283 -22.78 -6.15 -2.56
CA PHE A 283 -24.17 -6.52 -2.43
C PHE A 283 -24.49 -7.59 -3.46
N ASN A 284 -25.17 -8.63 -3.00
CA ASN A 284 -25.68 -9.72 -3.80
C ASN A 284 -27.22 -9.74 -3.74
N GLN A 285 -27.85 -10.11 -4.82
CA GLN A 285 -29.30 -10.23 -4.93
C GLN A 285 -29.69 -11.65 -5.36
N PRO A 286 -29.50 -12.65 -4.48
CA PRO A 286 -29.93 -14.01 -4.82
C PRO A 286 -31.46 -14.10 -4.89
N CYS A 287 -31.90 -15.11 -5.61
CA CYS A 287 -33.29 -15.51 -5.59
C CYS A 287 -33.54 -16.45 -4.40
N LEU A 288 -34.46 -16.12 -3.57
CA LEU A 288 -34.86 -16.91 -2.41
C LEU A 288 -36.31 -17.35 -2.54
N VAL A 289 -36.65 -18.50 -1.99
CA VAL A 289 -38.02 -19.03 -1.98
C VAL A 289 -38.74 -18.54 -0.73
N ASP A 290 -39.92 -17.98 -0.88
CA ASP A 290 -40.81 -17.66 0.23
C ASP A 290 -41.56 -18.94 0.65
N ASP A 291 -40.91 -19.72 1.50
CA ASP A 291 -41.43 -21.00 1.96
C ASP A 291 -42.78 -20.86 2.69
N THR A 292 -43.00 -19.75 3.39
CA THR A 292 -44.29 -19.57 4.13
C THR A 292 -45.44 -19.36 3.18
N ALA A 293 -45.27 -18.54 2.16
CA ALA A 293 -46.30 -18.32 1.16
C ALA A 293 -46.61 -19.62 0.41
N LEU A 294 -45.54 -20.34 0.02
CA LEU A 294 -45.66 -21.58 -0.71
C LEU A 294 -46.40 -22.69 0.09
N ILE A 295 -46.02 -22.89 1.37
CA ILE A 295 -46.67 -23.87 2.25
C ILE A 295 -48.11 -23.48 2.56
N THR A 296 -48.40 -22.20 2.62
CA THR A 296 -49.78 -21.73 2.88
C THR A 296 -50.70 -22.05 1.69
N GLU A 297 -50.20 -21.97 0.47
CA GLU A 297 -51.00 -22.32 -0.71
C GLU A 297 -51.01 -23.83 -1.03
N ASP A 298 -49.91 -24.53 -0.83
CA ASP A 298 -49.84 -25.99 -1.01
C ASP A 298 -49.16 -26.68 0.20
N PRO A 299 -49.92 -27.08 1.21
CA PRO A 299 -49.40 -27.78 2.40
C PRO A 299 -48.69 -29.10 2.06
N SER A 300 -48.98 -29.70 0.88
CA SER A 300 -48.28 -30.92 0.45
C SER A 300 -46.81 -30.72 0.17
N PHE A 301 -46.40 -29.49 0.02
CA PHE A 301 -44.99 -29.09 -0.19
C PHE A 301 -44.09 -29.48 0.98
N LEU A 302 -44.60 -29.55 2.18
CA LEU A 302 -43.87 -30.04 3.37
C LEU A 302 -43.44 -31.52 3.26
N MET A 303 -44.12 -32.29 2.42
CA MET A 303 -43.90 -33.74 2.27
C MET A 303 -43.08 -34.08 1.04
N LYS A 304 -42.77 -33.11 0.19
CA LYS A 304 -42.02 -33.32 -1.05
C LYS A 304 -40.53 -33.07 -0.84
N ASP A 305 -39.69 -33.92 -1.43
CA ASP A 305 -38.26 -33.65 -1.45
C ASP A 305 -37.98 -32.36 -2.25
N ARG A 306 -37.53 -31.33 -1.57
CA ARG A 306 -37.31 -29.99 -2.12
C ARG A 306 -36.34 -29.98 -3.32
N LYS A 307 -35.54 -31.05 -3.52
CA LYS A 307 -34.59 -31.17 -4.62
C LYS A 307 -35.27 -31.51 -5.98
N GLU A 308 -36.50 -31.95 -5.95
CA GLU A 308 -37.21 -32.44 -7.10
C GLU A 308 -38.44 -31.60 -7.51
N VAL A 309 -38.75 -30.56 -6.80
CA VAL A 309 -39.97 -29.79 -7.04
C VAL A 309 -39.64 -28.45 -7.72
N GLU A 310 -40.34 -28.18 -8.83
CA GLU A 310 -40.33 -26.85 -9.44
C GLU A 310 -41.12 -25.87 -8.56
N VAL A 311 -40.44 -24.80 -8.11
CA VAL A 311 -41.06 -23.72 -7.35
C VAL A 311 -41.68 -22.72 -8.30
N PRO A 312 -43.01 -22.42 -8.18
CA PRO A 312 -43.64 -21.37 -8.99
C PRO A 312 -42.94 -20.03 -8.82
N GLN A 313 -42.82 -19.28 -9.90
CA GLN A 313 -42.07 -18.00 -9.93
C GLN A 313 -42.61 -16.95 -8.96
N GLU A 314 -43.88 -17.00 -8.65
CA GLU A 314 -44.55 -16.07 -7.71
C GLU A 314 -44.04 -16.19 -6.28
N PHE A 315 -43.48 -17.36 -5.89
CA PHE A 315 -42.85 -17.57 -4.57
C PHE A 315 -41.39 -17.27 -4.51
N ILE A 316 -40.80 -16.81 -5.65
CA ILE A 316 -39.38 -16.46 -5.72
C ILE A 316 -39.22 -14.96 -5.53
N LYS A 317 -38.54 -14.57 -4.48
CA LYS A 317 -38.25 -13.15 -4.15
C LYS A 317 -36.77 -12.87 -4.30
N ARG A 318 -36.44 -11.70 -4.82
CA ARG A 318 -35.07 -11.17 -4.78
C ARG A 318 -34.87 -10.40 -3.49
N VAL A 319 -33.82 -10.74 -2.79
CA VAL A 319 -33.40 -10.06 -1.54
C VAL A 319 -32.02 -9.53 -1.70
N THR A 320 -31.79 -8.31 -1.26
CA THR A 320 -30.45 -7.70 -1.28
C THR A 320 -29.70 -8.08 -0.02
N LEU A 321 -28.56 -8.76 -0.17
CA LEU A 321 -27.69 -9.19 0.89
C LEU A 321 -26.37 -8.42 0.87
N PHE A 322 -25.82 -8.12 2.02
CA PHE A 322 -24.42 -7.75 2.12
C PHE A 322 -23.58 -9.02 1.98
N SER A 323 -22.64 -9.00 1.05
CA SER A 323 -21.85 -10.17 0.69
C SER A 323 -20.37 -9.90 0.81
N PHE A 324 -19.63 -10.87 1.30
CA PHE A 324 -18.18 -10.87 1.26
C PHE A 324 -17.66 -12.15 0.63
N ASN A 325 -16.55 -12.04 -0.09
CA ASN A 325 -15.84 -13.18 -0.65
C ASN A 325 -14.38 -13.12 -0.19
N ALA A 326 -13.81 -14.29 0.09
CA ALA A 326 -12.37 -14.44 0.27
C ALA A 326 -11.92 -15.65 -0.57
N TYR A 327 -10.81 -15.51 -1.25
CA TYR A 327 -10.29 -16.59 -2.10
C TYR A 327 -8.78 -16.67 -2.04
N ALA A 328 -8.26 -17.87 -2.24
CA ALA A 328 -6.83 -18.12 -2.39
C ALA A 328 -6.59 -19.31 -3.32
N GLY A 329 -5.56 -19.26 -4.13
CA GLY A 329 -5.30 -20.32 -5.11
C GLY A 329 -4.08 -20.07 -6.00
N LEU A 330 -4.06 -20.74 -7.11
CA LEU A 330 -2.98 -20.70 -8.08
C LEU A 330 -3.39 -19.90 -9.32
N GLN A 331 -2.42 -19.22 -9.90
CA GLN A 331 -2.55 -18.52 -11.18
C GLN A 331 -1.35 -18.82 -12.06
N VAL A 332 -1.53 -18.78 -13.37
CA VAL A 332 -0.45 -18.95 -14.36
C VAL A 332 -0.48 -17.78 -15.33
N PRO A 333 0.33 -16.74 -15.12
CA PRO A 333 0.39 -15.62 -16.06
C PRO A 333 1.13 -16.04 -17.34
N LEU A 334 0.45 -15.89 -18.46
CA LEU A 334 0.98 -16.11 -19.79
C LEU A 334 1.21 -14.76 -20.46
N ASP A 335 2.47 -14.46 -20.78
CA ASP A 335 2.86 -13.23 -21.47
C ASP A 335 2.75 -13.44 -22.99
N LEU A 336 1.81 -12.72 -23.61
CA LEU A 336 1.62 -12.69 -25.06
C LEU A 336 2.18 -11.41 -25.71
N LYS A 337 3.22 -10.82 -25.09
CA LYS A 337 3.91 -9.57 -25.48
C LYS A 337 3.10 -8.30 -25.25
N SER A 338 1.86 -8.24 -25.70
CA SER A 338 1.00 -7.05 -25.58
C SER A 338 -0.12 -7.22 -24.56
N VAL A 339 -0.41 -8.45 -24.18
CA VAL A 339 -1.50 -8.80 -23.27
C VAL A 339 -1.06 -9.97 -22.41
N TYR A 340 -1.41 -9.95 -21.14
CA TYR A 340 -1.28 -11.10 -20.25
C TYR A 340 -2.59 -11.87 -20.23
N VAL A 341 -2.52 -13.20 -20.29
CA VAL A 341 -3.65 -14.08 -20.01
C VAL A 341 -3.36 -14.81 -18.71
N ILE A 342 -4.24 -14.66 -17.72
CA ILE A 342 -3.97 -15.10 -16.36
C ILE A 342 -5.10 -16.04 -15.91
N PRO A 343 -5.06 -17.32 -16.34
CA PRO A 343 -5.94 -18.32 -15.76
C PRO A 343 -5.60 -18.57 -14.29
N SER A 344 -6.61 -18.72 -13.47
CA SER A 344 -6.47 -19.03 -12.05
C SER A 344 -7.52 -20.01 -11.56
N LEU A 345 -7.11 -20.83 -10.58
CA LEU A 345 -7.97 -21.76 -9.86
C LEU A 345 -7.77 -21.52 -8.36
N SER A 346 -8.84 -21.21 -7.65
CA SER A 346 -8.82 -20.85 -6.24
C SER A 346 -9.91 -21.59 -5.47
N GLY A 347 -9.70 -21.77 -4.16
CA GLY A 347 -10.78 -22.01 -3.22
C GLY A 347 -11.38 -20.67 -2.80
N CYS A 348 -12.69 -20.60 -2.71
CA CYS A 348 -13.43 -19.40 -2.33
C CYS A 348 -14.38 -19.68 -1.18
N VAL A 349 -14.46 -18.74 -0.24
CA VAL A 349 -15.47 -18.65 0.82
C VAL A 349 -16.31 -17.43 0.53
N THR A 350 -17.63 -17.60 0.50
CA THR A 350 -18.60 -16.52 0.36
C THR A 350 -19.48 -16.48 1.57
N GLY A 351 -19.68 -15.31 2.16
CA GLY A 351 -20.68 -15.09 3.21
C GLY A 351 -21.67 -14.03 2.75
N ASP A 352 -22.95 -14.38 2.77
CA ASP A 352 -24.08 -13.49 2.50
C ASP A 352 -24.80 -13.22 3.80
N LEU A 353 -24.89 -11.95 4.20
CA LEU A 353 -25.42 -11.51 5.48
C LEU A 353 -26.71 -10.70 5.28
N HIS A 354 -27.71 -11.05 6.04
CA HIS A 354 -28.96 -10.29 6.18
C HIS A 354 -29.26 -10.09 7.68
N SER A 355 -30.20 -9.22 8.00
CA SER A 355 -30.62 -9.02 9.40
C SER A 355 -31.11 -10.32 10.06
N ASP A 356 -31.72 -11.20 9.30
CA ASP A 356 -32.42 -12.37 9.79
C ASP A 356 -31.71 -13.70 9.52
N TYR A 357 -30.68 -13.71 8.67
CA TYR A 357 -29.92 -14.93 8.34
C TYR A 357 -28.52 -14.65 7.79
N SER A 358 -27.66 -15.66 7.90
CA SER A 358 -26.33 -15.67 7.29
C SER A 358 -26.13 -16.95 6.49
N LEU A 359 -25.69 -16.80 5.26
CA LEU A 359 -25.39 -17.93 4.38
C LEU A 359 -23.87 -17.97 4.14
N ILE A 360 -23.25 -19.10 4.42
CA ILE A 360 -21.84 -19.29 4.13
C ILE A 360 -21.70 -20.43 3.16
N SER A 361 -21.02 -20.19 2.05
CA SER A 361 -20.69 -21.19 1.06
C SER A 361 -19.19 -21.25 0.79
N VAL A 362 -18.73 -22.45 0.42
CA VAL A 362 -17.34 -22.68 0.00
C VAL A 362 -17.34 -23.38 -1.34
N GLY A 363 -16.30 -23.18 -2.13
CA GLY A 363 -16.19 -23.90 -3.38
C GLY A 363 -15.06 -23.44 -4.29
N PRO A 364 -14.91 -24.07 -5.43
CA PRO A 364 -13.92 -23.69 -6.41
C PRO A 364 -14.31 -22.40 -7.14
N LEU A 365 -13.30 -21.62 -7.45
CA LEU A 365 -13.36 -20.42 -8.26
C LEU A 365 -12.38 -20.57 -9.42
N VAL A 366 -12.89 -20.62 -10.63
CA VAL A 366 -12.08 -20.60 -11.85
C VAL A 366 -12.22 -19.23 -12.48
N ARG A 367 -11.09 -18.63 -12.86
CA ARG A 367 -11.06 -17.28 -13.41
C ARG A 367 -10.01 -17.18 -14.52
N CYS A 368 -10.30 -16.40 -15.53
CA CYS A 368 -9.34 -16.01 -16.55
C CYS A 368 -9.37 -14.49 -16.73
N ASP A 369 -8.24 -13.84 -16.49
CA ASP A 369 -8.10 -12.41 -16.66
C ASP A 369 -7.25 -12.10 -17.88
N PHE A 370 -7.61 -11.05 -18.60
CA PHE A 370 -6.85 -10.45 -19.69
C PHE A 370 -6.26 -9.15 -19.18
N GLY A 371 -4.96 -9.13 -18.96
CA GLY A 371 -4.23 -7.97 -18.45
C GLY A 371 -3.61 -7.18 -19.61
N ILE A 372 -3.96 -5.91 -19.69
CA ILE A 372 -3.37 -4.97 -20.64
C ILE A 372 -2.33 -4.15 -19.89
N PRO A 373 -1.04 -4.35 -20.14
CA PRO A 373 0.00 -3.57 -19.48
C PRO A 373 -0.12 -2.10 -19.88
N LEU A 374 -0.15 -1.26 -18.88
CA LEU A 374 -0.15 0.19 -19.03
C LEU A 374 1.26 0.73 -18.73
N LYS A 375 1.43 2.03 -18.95
CA LYS A 375 2.66 2.70 -18.55
C LYS A 375 2.92 2.50 -17.05
N TYR A 376 4.19 2.42 -16.67
CA TYR A 376 4.66 2.36 -15.27
C TYR A 376 4.41 1.03 -14.55
N GLY A 377 4.30 -0.07 -15.31
CA GLY A 377 4.11 -1.40 -14.77
C GLY A 377 2.73 -1.62 -14.14
N SER A 378 1.80 -0.70 -14.31
CA SER A 378 0.40 -0.91 -13.99
C SER A 378 -0.29 -1.74 -15.07
N MET A 379 -1.43 -2.31 -14.74
CA MET A 379 -2.18 -3.15 -15.66
C MET A 379 -3.68 -2.91 -15.48
N LEU A 380 -4.36 -2.70 -16.58
CA LEU A 380 -5.82 -2.82 -16.63
C LEU A 380 -6.15 -4.29 -16.92
N PHE A 381 -7.06 -4.88 -16.18
CA PHE A 381 -7.50 -6.23 -16.49
C PHE A 381 -9.02 -6.32 -16.64
N LEU A 382 -9.41 -7.19 -17.57
CA LEU A 382 -10.78 -7.64 -17.78
C LEU A 382 -10.78 -9.13 -17.53
N GLY A 383 -11.68 -9.62 -16.71
CA GLY A 383 -11.74 -11.03 -16.39
C GLY A 383 -13.14 -11.58 -16.46
N ALA A 384 -13.20 -12.86 -16.67
CA ALA A 384 -14.41 -13.66 -16.53
C ALA A 384 -14.11 -14.88 -15.65
N GLY A 385 -15.10 -15.31 -14.91
CA GLY A 385 -14.92 -16.47 -14.06
C GLY A 385 -16.22 -17.16 -13.70
N TYR A 386 -16.04 -18.29 -13.07
CA TYR A 386 -17.11 -19.14 -12.59
C TYR A 386 -16.80 -19.59 -11.17
N LYS A 387 -17.76 -19.44 -10.30
CA LYS A 387 -17.71 -19.88 -8.91
C LYS A 387 -18.83 -20.90 -8.67
N TYR A 388 -18.50 -21.98 -8.02
CA TYR A 388 -19.45 -22.95 -7.54
C TYR A 388 -19.46 -22.92 -6.02
N GLY A 389 -20.60 -22.68 -5.40
CA GLY A 389 -20.74 -22.55 -3.96
C GLY A 389 -21.51 -23.74 -3.35
N PHE A 390 -20.85 -24.46 -2.43
CA PHE A 390 -21.51 -25.45 -1.57
C PHE A 390 -21.90 -24.74 -0.26
N PRO A 391 -23.16 -24.73 0.13
CA PRO A 391 -23.55 -24.22 1.45
C PRO A 391 -22.92 -25.08 2.56
N ILE A 392 -22.37 -24.45 3.58
CA ILE A 392 -21.76 -25.15 4.72
C ILE A 392 -22.83 -25.68 5.68
N LYS A 393 -23.98 -25.00 5.75
CA LYS A 393 -25.14 -25.47 6.51
C LYS A 393 -26.19 -26.00 5.56
N ASP A 394 -26.73 -27.18 5.86
CA ASP A 394 -27.88 -27.70 5.15
C ASP A 394 -29.11 -26.81 5.35
N ALA A 395 -29.94 -26.75 4.31
CA ALA A 395 -31.18 -25.98 4.36
C ALA A 395 -32.07 -26.35 5.54
N ASP A 396 -32.02 -27.62 5.97
CA ASP A 396 -32.79 -28.12 7.10
C ASP A 396 -32.29 -27.63 8.47
N GLU A 397 -30.98 -27.45 8.64
CA GLU A 397 -30.40 -26.82 9.83
C GLU A 397 -30.73 -25.31 9.89
N MET A 398 -30.78 -24.65 8.73
CA MET A 398 -31.12 -23.23 8.65
C MET A 398 -32.60 -23.00 8.93
N ALA A 399 -33.49 -23.92 8.56
CA ALA A 399 -34.91 -23.87 8.90
C ALA A 399 -35.18 -24.09 10.39
N ALA A 400 -34.36 -24.89 11.08
CA ALA A 400 -34.47 -25.13 12.52
C ALA A 400 -34.07 -23.94 13.40
N ASP A 401 -33.17 -23.07 12.90
CA ASP A 401 -32.60 -21.94 13.65
C ASP A 401 -33.39 -20.60 13.53
N ASN A 402 -34.69 -20.62 13.37
CA ASN A 402 -35.55 -19.41 13.24
C ASN A 402 -35.40 -18.58 11.96
N TYR A 403 -34.86 -19.13 10.89
CA TYR A 403 -34.96 -18.51 9.58
C TYR A 403 -36.38 -18.55 9.06
N LYS A 404 -37.16 -17.66 9.58
CA LYS A 404 -38.58 -17.55 9.22
C LYS A 404 -38.63 -17.15 7.74
N ASN A 405 -39.08 -18.09 6.91
CA ASN A 405 -39.76 -17.81 5.66
C ASN A 405 -38.92 -17.67 4.41
N VAL A 406 -37.61 -18.01 4.40
CA VAL A 406 -36.81 -17.90 3.16
C VAL A 406 -35.71 -18.95 3.10
N THR A 407 -35.80 -19.85 2.14
CA THR A 407 -34.77 -20.88 1.92
C THR A 407 -33.94 -20.55 0.69
N PRO A 408 -32.59 -20.61 0.78
CA PRO A 408 -31.73 -20.49 -0.40
C PRO A 408 -32.02 -21.63 -1.36
N TYR A 409 -32.21 -21.30 -2.64
CA TYR A 409 -32.51 -22.30 -3.65
C TYR A 409 -31.22 -22.97 -4.16
N GLY A 410 -30.85 -24.08 -3.54
CA GLY A 410 -29.82 -24.99 -4.06
C GLY A 410 -28.36 -24.49 -4.02
N GLN A 411 -27.51 -25.19 -4.76
CA GLN A 411 -26.12 -24.84 -4.93
C GLN A 411 -25.98 -23.59 -5.79
N SER A 412 -25.13 -22.65 -5.41
CA SER A 412 -24.94 -21.42 -6.19
C SER A 412 -23.97 -21.61 -7.34
N HIS A 413 -24.41 -21.29 -8.54
CA HIS A 413 -23.60 -21.23 -9.74
C HIS A 413 -23.45 -19.77 -10.13
N THR A 414 -22.26 -19.20 -9.99
CA THR A 414 -22.03 -17.78 -10.26
C THR A 414 -21.10 -17.61 -11.43
N VAL A 415 -21.56 -16.99 -12.50
CA VAL A 415 -20.70 -16.47 -13.58
C VAL A 415 -20.50 -15.00 -13.33
N PHE A 416 -19.27 -14.53 -13.43
CA PHE A 416 -18.95 -13.14 -13.14
C PHE A 416 -17.99 -12.54 -14.16
N LEU A 417 -18.10 -11.23 -14.32
CA LEU A 417 -17.16 -10.40 -15.07
C LEU A 417 -16.45 -9.48 -14.10
N THR A 418 -15.19 -9.25 -14.34
CA THR A 418 -14.38 -8.34 -13.53
C THR A 418 -13.70 -7.30 -14.40
N ILE A 419 -13.61 -6.11 -13.90
CA ILE A 419 -12.74 -5.06 -14.40
C ILE A 419 -11.92 -4.55 -13.24
N GLY A 420 -10.63 -4.39 -13.44
CA GLY A 420 -9.77 -3.96 -12.35
C GLY A 420 -8.52 -3.26 -12.84
N TYR A 421 -7.86 -2.64 -11.91
CA TYR A 421 -6.62 -1.92 -12.11
C TYR A 421 -5.58 -2.41 -11.11
N MET A 422 -4.43 -2.79 -11.62
CA MET A 422 -3.29 -3.26 -10.87
C MET A 422 -2.15 -2.22 -10.99
N TYR A 423 -1.60 -1.77 -9.88
CA TYR A 423 -0.56 -0.74 -9.83
C TYR A 423 0.64 -1.16 -8.99
#